data_ce5c6d76fcae14472e5318b362a1f37f
#
_entry.id   ce5c6d76fcae14472e5318b362a1f37f
#
_cell.length_a   1.000
_cell.length_b   1.000
_cell.length_c   1.000
_cell.angle_alpha   90.00
_cell.angle_beta   90.00
_cell.angle_gamma   90.00
#
_symmetry.space_group_name_H-M   'P 1'
#
loop_
_entity.id
_entity.type
_entity.pdbx_description
1 polymer ?
#
loop_
_entity_poly.entity_id
_entity_poly.type
_entity_poly.pdbx_seq_one_letter_code
_entity_poly.pdbx_strand_id
1 'polypeptide(L)'
;MATNHYFNHYGTDTPDQKLVESIVIESIKSFGIDVHYMPRTEVNTDSIFGEDRISKFEDARMVEVYIKSIDGFEGDGTFVSNFGLEVRDQITFTIARRRFTELNFETGNRDKEPLEGDLIFFPLSDSLFEIKHVQDTNVFYQMGGLQTFDLVCELFEYADEAIDTGIEELDKIEREESY
;
A
#
# COMPACT_ATOMS: atom_id res chain seq x y z
N MET A 1 -14.48 15.03 -32.73
CA MET A 1 -15.57 14.31 -32.05
C MET A 1 -15.84 15.03 -30.75
N ALA A 2 -17.06 15.37 -30.48
CA ALA A 2 -17.39 15.99 -29.21
C ALA A 2 -17.38 14.92 -28.10
N THR A 3 -16.71 15.21 -26.99
CA THR A 3 -16.85 14.45 -25.73
C THR A 3 -18.31 14.43 -25.31
N ASN A 4 -18.74 13.43 -24.59
CA ASN A 4 -20.11 13.33 -24.15
C ASN A 4 -20.53 14.59 -23.36
N HIS A 5 -21.56 15.30 -23.82
CA HIS A 5 -22.03 16.54 -23.22
C HIS A 5 -22.58 16.34 -21.78
N TYR A 6 -22.98 15.14 -21.44
CA TYR A 6 -23.61 14.84 -20.16
C TYR A 6 -22.56 14.49 -19.06
N PHE A 7 -21.30 14.25 -19.44
CA PHE A 7 -20.23 13.92 -18.49
C PHE A 7 -19.23 15.06 -18.42
N ASN A 8 -19.03 15.60 -17.22
CA ASN A 8 -18.04 16.64 -16.99
C ASN A 8 -16.69 16.01 -16.61
N HIS A 9 -15.75 16.02 -17.56
CA HIS A 9 -14.40 15.46 -17.36
C HIS A 9 -13.40 16.45 -16.73
N TYR A 10 -13.79 17.71 -16.56
CA TYR A 10 -12.89 18.80 -16.17
C TYR A 10 -13.13 19.36 -14.76
N GLY A 11 -14.14 18.88 -14.08
CA GLY A 11 -14.46 19.31 -12.72
C GLY A 11 -13.71 18.49 -11.66
N THR A 12 -13.40 19.12 -10.55
CA THR A 12 -12.99 18.41 -9.34
C THR A 12 -14.23 18.07 -8.52
N ASP A 13 -14.33 16.83 -8.04
CA ASP A 13 -15.38 16.39 -7.10
C ASP A 13 -16.82 16.45 -7.67
N THR A 14 -16.95 16.10 -8.96
CA THR A 14 -18.27 16.04 -9.61
C THR A 14 -19.07 14.81 -9.16
N PRO A 15 -20.43 14.84 -9.23
CA PRO A 15 -21.26 13.68 -8.92
C PRO A 15 -20.91 12.44 -9.76
N ASP A 16 -20.50 12.65 -11.01
CA ASP A 16 -20.10 11.58 -11.92
C ASP A 16 -18.79 10.91 -11.47
N GLN A 17 -17.82 11.71 -11.00
CA GLN A 17 -16.58 11.19 -10.42
C GLN A 17 -16.85 10.36 -9.17
N LYS A 18 -17.71 10.85 -8.26
CA LYS A 18 -18.13 10.11 -7.06
C LYS A 18 -18.82 8.79 -7.39
N LEU A 19 -19.63 8.76 -8.45
CA LEU A 19 -20.25 7.53 -8.90
C LEU A 19 -19.20 6.53 -9.38
N VAL A 20 -18.26 6.96 -10.21
CA VAL A 20 -17.18 6.09 -10.71
C VAL A 20 -16.29 5.59 -9.57
N GLU A 21 -15.91 6.46 -8.62
CA GLU A 21 -15.18 6.08 -7.42
C GLU A 21 -15.94 5.01 -6.61
N SER A 22 -17.24 5.17 -6.44
CA SER A 22 -18.07 4.21 -5.72
C SER A 22 -18.09 2.85 -6.43
N ILE A 23 -18.18 2.84 -7.77
CA ILE A 23 -18.12 1.61 -8.56
C ILE A 23 -16.75 0.92 -8.42
N VAL A 24 -15.67 1.69 -8.44
CA VAL A 24 -14.31 1.15 -8.24
C VAL A 24 -14.17 0.55 -6.85
N ILE A 25 -14.63 1.23 -5.79
CA ILE A 25 -14.62 0.72 -4.42
C ILE A 25 -15.39 -0.59 -4.31
N GLU A 26 -16.61 -0.64 -4.85
CA GLU A 26 -17.43 -1.86 -4.83
C GLU A 26 -16.80 -3.01 -5.65
N SER A 27 -16.12 -2.68 -6.74
CA SER A 27 -15.37 -3.66 -7.53
C SER A 27 -14.20 -4.24 -6.73
N ILE A 28 -13.42 -3.39 -6.04
CA ILE A 28 -12.32 -3.85 -5.18
C ILE A 28 -12.86 -4.70 -4.04
N LYS A 29 -13.94 -4.31 -3.37
CA LYS A 29 -14.58 -5.11 -2.32
C LYS A 29 -15.10 -6.46 -2.80
N SER A 30 -15.55 -6.54 -4.05
CA SER A 30 -16.10 -7.79 -4.60
C SER A 30 -15.03 -8.79 -5.02
N PHE A 31 -13.89 -8.33 -5.45
CA PHE A 31 -12.81 -9.17 -6.04
C PHE A 31 -11.49 -9.07 -5.29
N GLY A 32 -11.39 -8.18 -4.33
CA GLY A 32 -10.21 -7.95 -3.53
C GLY A 32 -10.14 -8.85 -2.31
N ILE A 33 -9.16 -8.59 -1.50
CA ILE A 33 -8.86 -9.24 -0.22
C ILE A 33 -8.67 -8.19 0.86
N ASP A 34 -8.93 -8.60 2.09
CA ASP A 34 -8.67 -7.78 3.25
C ASP A 34 -7.22 -7.95 3.70
N VAL A 35 -6.52 -6.84 3.88
CA VAL A 35 -5.14 -6.79 4.38
C VAL A 35 -5.07 -5.80 5.53
N HIS A 36 -4.04 -5.91 6.38
CA HIS A 36 -3.77 -4.91 7.40
C HIS A 36 -2.68 -3.96 6.91
N TYR A 37 -3.04 -2.69 6.79
CA TYR A 37 -2.11 -1.61 6.48
C TYR A 37 -1.55 -1.03 7.76
N MET A 38 -0.22 -0.94 7.85
CA MET A 38 0.52 -0.46 9.01
C MET A 38 1.39 0.72 8.61
N PRO A 39 1.05 1.94 9.07
CA PRO A 39 1.86 3.11 8.79
C PRO A 39 3.16 3.08 9.61
N ARG A 40 4.26 3.40 8.97
CA ARG A 40 5.55 3.56 9.60
C ARG A 40 5.58 4.83 10.45
N THR A 41 5.95 4.74 11.72
CA THR A 41 6.17 5.88 12.61
C THR A 41 7.66 6.10 12.80
N GLU A 42 8.15 7.27 12.38
CA GLU A 42 9.54 7.67 12.59
C GLU A 42 9.72 8.18 14.02
N VAL A 43 10.63 7.56 14.77
CA VAL A 43 10.87 7.88 16.20
C VAL A 43 12.08 8.78 16.39
N ASN A 44 13.15 8.58 15.62
CA ASN A 44 14.41 9.30 15.76
C ASN A 44 15.04 9.58 14.38
N THR A 45 14.51 10.56 13.69
CA THR A 45 15.08 10.98 12.40
C THR A 45 16.42 11.68 12.64
N ASP A 46 17.49 11.14 12.07
CA ASP A 46 18.80 11.80 12.07
C ASP A 46 18.70 13.10 11.28
N SER A 47 19.04 14.22 11.92
CA SER A 47 18.95 15.56 11.32
C SER A 47 19.89 15.78 10.12
N ILE A 48 20.87 14.91 9.92
CA ILE A 48 21.87 15.01 8.83
C ILE A 48 21.52 14.09 7.67
N PHE A 49 21.13 12.84 7.94
CA PHE A 49 20.87 11.83 6.93
C PHE A 49 19.38 11.60 6.65
N GLY A 50 18.49 12.09 7.54
CA GLY A 50 17.05 11.91 7.37
C GLY A 50 16.58 10.46 7.54
N GLU A 51 17.45 9.57 8.03
CA GLU A 51 17.15 8.16 8.26
C GLU A 51 16.74 7.91 9.71
N ASP A 52 15.73 7.09 9.91
CA ASP A 52 15.36 6.54 11.21
C ASP A 52 15.90 5.12 11.33
N ARG A 53 16.69 4.87 12.37
CA ARG A 53 17.28 3.56 12.63
C ARG A 53 16.31 2.54 13.22
N ILE A 54 15.25 3.02 13.86
CA ILE A 54 14.28 2.16 14.55
C ILE A 54 12.90 2.66 14.16
N SER A 55 12.36 2.08 13.10
CA SER A 55 10.97 2.29 12.72
C SER A 55 10.04 1.57 13.69
N LYS A 56 8.90 2.18 13.97
CA LYS A 56 7.83 1.57 14.77
C LYS A 56 6.54 1.50 13.98
N PHE A 57 5.81 0.43 14.19
CA PHE A 57 4.49 0.21 13.64
C PHE A 57 3.50 0.04 14.80
N GLU A 58 2.78 1.11 15.14
CA GLU A 58 1.89 1.18 16.31
C GLU A 58 0.41 1.13 15.96
N ASP A 59 0.05 1.30 14.69
CA ASP A 59 -1.34 1.27 14.21
C ASP A 59 -1.46 0.26 13.06
N ALA A 60 -2.56 -0.49 13.05
CA ALA A 60 -2.88 -1.40 11.96
C ALA A 60 -4.36 -1.29 11.63
N ARG A 61 -4.68 -1.03 10.38
CA ARG A 61 -6.07 -0.90 9.93
C ARG A 61 -6.36 -1.79 8.74
N MET A 62 -7.48 -2.47 8.83
CA MET A 62 -7.94 -3.35 7.77
C MET A 62 -8.45 -2.54 6.58
N VAL A 63 -7.96 -2.89 5.40
CA VAL A 63 -8.35 -2.27 4.14
C VAL A 63 -8.45 -3.31 3.04
N GLU A 64 -9.40 -3.09 2.16
CA GLU A 64 -9.62 -3.95 1.00
C GLU A 64 -8.67 -3.54 -0.14
N VAL A 65 -7.92 -4.50 -0.68
CA VAL A 65 -7.00 -4.31 -1.80
C VAL A 65 -7.26 -5.31 -2.91
N TYR A 66 -6.94 -4.94 -4.13
CA TYR A 66 -6.96 -5.82 -5.28
C TYR A 66 -5.53 -6.18 -5.68
N ILE A 67 -5.25 -7.46 -5.89
CA ILE A 67 -3.94 -7.90 -6.38
C ILE A 67 -3.89 -7.68 -7.89
N LYS A 68 -3.02 -6.77 -8.34
CA LYS A 68 -2.87 -6.43 -9.75
C LYS A 68 -1.85 -7.31 -10.46
N SER A 69 -0.71 -7.55 -9.81
CA SER A 69 0.39 -8.36 -10.33
C SER A 69 1.11 -9.05 -9.19
N ILE A 70 1.56 -10.26 -9.43
CA ILE A 70 2.42 -11.03 -8.53
C ILE A 70 3.63 -11.44 -9.35
N ASP A 71 4.73 -10.71 -9.19
CA ASP A 71 5.99 -11.02 -9.83
C ASP A 71 6.90 -11.77 -8.82
N GLY A 72 7.35 -12.97 -9.20
CA GLY A 72 8.21 -13.80 -8.35
C GLY A 72 7.50 -14.86 -7.49
N PHE A 73 6.18 -14.81 -7.36
CA PHE A 73 5.43 -15.80 -6.55
C PHE A 73 5.43 -17.22 -7.15
N GLU A 74 5.82 -17.37 -8.42
CA GLU A 74 6.00 -18.66 -9.08
C GLU A 74 7.46 -19.16 -9.07
N GLY A 75 8.36 -18.53 -8.31
CA GLY A 75 9.75 -18.95 -8.15
C GLY A 75 10.69 -18.56 -9.31
N ASP A 76 10.22 -17.80 -10.29
CA ASP A 76 11.02 -17.31 -11.42
C ASP A 76 11.56 -15.87 -11.25
N GLY A 77 11.34 -15.27 -10.08
CA GLY A 77 11.82 -13.92 -9.73
C GLY A 77 13.33 -13.85 -9.44
N THR A 78 14.14 -14.61 -10.18
CA THR A 78 15.59 -14.63 -10.00
C THR A 78 16.20 -13.42 -10.73
N PHE A 79 16.50 -12.36 -10.01
CA PHE A 79 17.27 -11.27 -10.54
C PHE A 79 18.77 -11.55 -10.32
N VAL A 80 19.50 -11.81 -11.40
CA VAL A 80 20.95 -11.88 -11.34
C VAL A 80 21.48 -10.46 -11.31
N SER A 81 21.73 -9.92 -10.14
CA SER A 81 22.43 -8.65 -9.98
C SER A 81 23.93 -8.85 -10.20
N ASN A 82 24.66 -7.78 -10.53
CA ASN A 82 26.12 -7.79 -10.63
C ASN A 82 26.83 -8.19 -9.33
N PHE A 83 26.09 -8.36 -8.23
CA PHE A 83 26.58 -8.64 -6.88
C PHE A 83 26.10 -9.98 -6.31
N GLY A 84 25.29 -10.75 -7.05
CA GLY A 84 24.77 -12.05 -6.59
C GLY A 84 23.34 -12.31 -7.04
N LEU A 85 22.78 -13.42 -6.58
CA LEU A 85 21.42 -13.83 -6.81
C LEU A 85 20.54 -13.21 -5.73
N GLU A 86 19.63 -12.33 -6.10
CA GLU A 86 18.65 -11.74 -5.20
C GLU A 86 17.25 -12.25 -5.61
N VAL A 87 16.58 -12.95 -4.71
CA VAL A 87 15.20 -13.40 -4.91
C VAL A 87 14.32 -12.37 -4.21
N ARG A 88 13.54 -11.63 -4.98
CA ARG A 88 12.59 -10.66 -4.46
C ARG A 88 11.18 -11.07 -4.84
N ASP A 89 10.39 -11.41 -3.84
CA ASP A 89 8.97 -11.61 -4.04
C ASP A 89 8.29 -10.24 -4.07
N GLN A 90 7.85 -9.86 -5.24
CA GLN A 90 7.23 -8.56 -5.48
C GLN A 90 5.75 -8.74 -5.79
N ILE A 91 4.92 -7.93 -5.15
CA ILE A 91 3.48 -7.91 -5.36
C ILE A 91 3.00 -6.48 -5.57
N THR A 92 2.04 -6.30 -6.46
CA THR A 92 1.41 -5.00 -6.67
C THR A 92 -0.04 -5.04 -6.18
N PHE A 93 -0.32 -4.27 -5.15
CA PHE A 93 -1.67 -4.05 -4.63
C PHE A 93 -2.27 -2.78 -5.21
N THR A 94 -3.57 -2.82 -5.49
CA THR A 94 -4.34 -1.64 -5.88
C THR A 94 -5.35 -1.33 -4.79
N ILE A 95 -5.30 -0.11 -4.26
CA ILE A 95 -6.21 0.39 -3.22
C ILE A 95 -7.03 1.59 -3.74
N ALA A 96 -8.29 1.69 -3.36
CA ALA A 96 -9.10 2.85 -3.71
C ALA A 96 -8.69 4.07 -2.87
N ARG A 97 -8.42 5.20 -3.54
CA ARG A 97 -7.97 6.44 -2.90
C ARG A 97 -8.93 6.93 -1.83
N ARG A 98 -10.21 7.01 -2.15
CA ARG A 98 -11.24 7.46 -1.21
C ARG A 98 -11.32 6.53 0.00
N ARG A 99 -11.21 5.21 -0.20
CA ARG A 99 -11.25 4.25 0.88
C ARG A 99 -10.05 4.39 1.82
N PHE A 100 -8.86 4.64 1.26
CA PHE A 100 -7.66 4.93 2.05
C PHE A 100 -7.83 6.19 2.90
N THR A 101 -8.37 7.26 2.33
CA THR A 101 -8.66 8.51 3.08
C THR A 101 -9.65 8.28 4.23
N GLU A 102 -10.59 7.36 4.09
CA GLU A 102 -11.56 7.00 5.15
C GLU A 102 -10.90 6.27 6.34
N LEU A 103 -9.69 5.71 6.19
CA LEU A 103 -8.97 5.07 7.29
C LEU A 103 -8.50 6.06 8.36
N ASN A 104 -8.37 7.35 8.03
CA ASN A 104 -8.07 8.43 8.98
C ASN A 104 -6.86 8.14 9.89
N PHE A 105 -5.68 7.94 9.30
CA PHE A 105 -4.46 7.88 10.09
C PHE A 105 -4.12 9.26 10.65
N GLU A 106 -4.02 9.40 11.96
CA GLU A 106 -3.85 10.70 12.65
C GLU A 106 -2.46 11.33 12.48
N THR A 107 -1.60 10.80 11.62
CA THR A 107 -0.19 11.18 11.51
C THR A 107 0.10 11.98 10.23
N GLY A 108 -0.05 13.29 10.28
CA GLY A 108 0.47 14.23 9.27
C GLY A 108 -0.16 14.11 7.87
N ASN A 109 0.66 14.08 6.82
CA ASN A 109 0.21 13.94 5.42
C ASN A 109 -0.29 12.54 5.05
N ARG A 110 -0.20 11.57 5.96
CA ARG A 110 -0.59 10.17 5.76
C ARG A 110 -2.10 9.97 5.60
N ASP A 111 -2.90 10.97 5.99
CA ASP A 111 -4.35 10.91 5.89
C ASP A 111 -4.88 10.77 4.46
N LYS A 112 -4.04 11.03 3.47
CA LYS A 112 -4.49 11.14 2.07
C LYS A 112 -3.88 10.11 1.13
N GLU A 113 -2.65 9.68 1.40
CA GLU A 113 -1.85 8.87 0.49
C GLU A 113 -1.02 7.85 1.26
N PRO A 114 -0.93 6.60 0.78
CA PRO A 114 0.02 5.63 1.31
C PRO A 114 1.45 6.12 1.06
N LEU A 115 2.36 5.79 1.97
CA LEU A 115 3.77 6.20 1.86
C LEU A 115 4.68 5.00 1.63
N GLU A 116 5.82 5.27 0.99
CA GLU A 116 6.90 4.32 0.85
C GLU A 116 7.51 4.00 2.24
N GLY A 117 7.79 2.72 2.50
CA GLY A 117 8.24 2.23 3.80
C GLY A 117 7.13 1.83 4.77
N ASP A 118 5.86 2.01 4.42
CA ASP A 118 4.75 1.44 5.19
C ASP A 118 4.63 -0.07 4.93
N LEU A 119 4.08 -0.81 5.89
CA LEU A 119 3.92 -2.25 5.78
C LEU A 119 2.48 -2.66 5.45
N ILE A 120 2.36 -3.78 4.75
CA ILE A 120 1.10 -4.46 4.48
C ILE A 120 1.22 -5.90 4.95
N PHE A 121 0.39 -6.29 5.90
CA PHE A 121 0.27 -7.69 6.28
C PHE A 121 -0.80 -8.37 5.44
N PHE A 122 -0.39 -9.48 4.84
CA PHE A 122 -1.21 -10.29 3.97
C PHE A 122 -1.62 -11.59 4.66
N PRO A 123 -2.88 -11.70 5.18
CA PRO A 123 -3.28 -12.81 6.04
C PRO A 123 -3.26 -14.18 5.36
N LEU A 124 -3.42 -14.24 4.02
CA LEU A 124 -3.47 -15.51 3.30
C LEU A 124 -2.14 -16.27 3.27
N SER A 125 -1.02 -15.56 3.31
CA SER A 125 0.33 -16.15 3.32
C SER A 125 1.07 -15.91 4.63
N ASP A 126 0.43 -15.22 5.58
CA ASP A 126 1.04 -14.83 6.86
C ASP A 126 2.35 -14.07 6.67
N SER A 127 2.37 -13.16 5.69
CA SER A 127 3.57 -12.48 5.22
C SER A 127 3.43 -10.97 5.31
N LEU A 128 4.54 -10.31 5.64
CA LEU A 128 4.66 -8.86 5.64
C LEU A 128 5.30 -8.39 4.33
N PHE A 129 4.74 -7.32 3.77
CA PHE A 129 5.26 -6.66 2.57
C PHE A 129 5.52 -5.20 2.87
N GLU A 130 6.69 -4.70 2.45
CA GLU A 130 7.03 -3.29 2.53
C GLU A 130 6.70 -2.59 1.22
N ILE A 131 6.06 -1.43 1.31
CA ILE A 131 5.77 -0.59 0.16
C ILE A 131 7.06 0.07 -0.31
N LYS A 132 7.58 -0.34 -1.47
CA LYS A 132 8.78 0.23 -2.07
C LYS A 132 8.47 1.40 -3.00
N HIS A 133 7.28 1.38 -3.62
CA HIS A 133 6.88 2.46 -4.51
C HIS A 133 5.37 2.63 -4.54
N VAL A 134 4.93 3.88 -4.47
CA VAL A 134 3.52 4.27 -4.61
C VAL A 134 3.32 4.93 -5.95
N GLN A 135 2.60 4.28 -6.85
CA GLN A 135 2.26 4.84 -8.14
C GLN A 135 1.00 5.69 -8.01
N ASP A 136 1.18 6.99 -7.88
CA ASP A 136 0.14 8.03 -7.77
C ASP A 136 -0.10 8.79 -9.08
N THR A 137 0.83 8.67 -10.04
CA THR A 137 0.78 9.37 -11.32
C THR A 137 0.50 8.42 -12.47
N ASN A 138 -0.72 8.46 -12.98
CA ASN A 138 -1.07 7.84 -14.26
C ASN A 138 -1.08 8.89 -15.38
N VAL A 139 -0.56 8.51 -16.55
CA VAL A 139 -0.60 9.37 -17.76
C VAL A 139 -2.04 9.65 -18.19
N PHE A 140 -2.98 8.82 -17.76
CA PHE A 140 -4.38 8.90 -18.14
C PHE A 140 -5.28 8.71 -16.92
N TYR A 141 -6.00 9.76 -16.54
CA TYR A 141 -7.01 9.70 -15.48
C TYR A 141 -8.41 9.53 -16.09
N GLN A 142 -9.09 8.47 -15.72
CA GLN A 142 -10.51 8.34 -16.04
C GLN A 142 -11.29 9.44 -15.31
N MET A 143 -12.13 10.16 -16.01
CA MET A 143 -12.93 11.23 -15.46
C MET A 143 -12.12 12.37 -14.79
N GLY A 144 -10.83 12.54 -15.15
CA GLY A 144 -10.00 13.64 -14.69
C GLY A 144 -9.51 13.56 -13.25
N GLY A 145 -9.62 12.41 -12.58
CA GLY A 145 -9.16 12.20 -11.21
C GLY A 145 -8.50 10.84 -10.99
N LEU A 146 -7.51 10.79 -10.11
CA LEU A 146 -6.91 9.54 -9.64
C LEU A 146 -7.91 8.83 -8.70
N GLN A 147 -8.25 7.59 -9.01
CA GLN A 147 -9.24 6.81 -8.26
C GLN A 147 -8.61 5.75 -7.39
N THR A 148 -7.43 5.26 -7.78
CA THR A 148 -6.71 4.19 -7.10
C THR A 148 -5.23 4.52 -7.01
N PHE A 149 -4.58 4.00 -5.97
CA PHE A 149 -3.13 3.92 -5.86
C PHE A 149 -2.70 2.49 -6.18
N ASP A 150 -1.62 2.34 -6.92
CA ASP A 150 -0.94 1.07 -7.10
C ASP A 150 0.30 1.05 -6.21
N LEU A 151 0.35 0.08 -5.29
CA LEU A 151 1.39 -0.11 -4.30
C LEU A 151 2.28 -1.25 -4.75
N VAL A 152 3.51 -0.94 -5.12
CA VAL A 152 4.53 -1.94 -5.43
C VAL A 152 5.22 -2.31 -4.14
N CYS A 153 5.03 -3.56 -3.71
CA CYS A 153 5.51 -4.07 -2.44
C CYS A 153 6.49 -5.21 -2.65
N GLU A 154 7.47 -5.31 -1.76
CA GLU A 154 8.43 -6.41 -1.68
C GLU A 154 8.29 -7.11 -0.33
N LEU A 155 8.63 -8.40 -0.30
CA LEU A 155 8.61 -9.16 0.95
C LEU A 155 9.52 -8.47 1.98
N PHE A 156 8.96 -8.23 3.15
CA PHE A 156 9.67 -7.56 4.24
C PHE A 156 10.55 -8.56 4.98
N GLU A 157 11.83 -8.23 5.12
CA GLU A 157 12.77 -8.96 5.97
C GLU A 157 12.90 -8.21 7.29
N TYR A 158 12.51 -8.87 8.38
CA TYR A 158 12.56 -8.29 9.71
C TYR A 158 14.01 -7.99 10.14
N ALA A 159 14.27 -6.78 10.61
CA ALA A 159 15.59 -6.31 11.03
C ALA A 159 15.53 -5.49 12.33
N ASP A 160 14.95 -6.04 13.40
CA ASP A 160 14.80 -5.41 14.73
C ASP A 160 13.81 -4.22 14.81
N GLU A 161 12.87 -4.10 13.89
CA GLU A 161 11.79 -3.12 14.00
C GLU A 161 10.80 -3.53 15.09
N ALA A 162 10.19 -2.53 15.77
CA ALA A 162 9.19 -2.78 16.79
C ALA A 162 7.78 -2.80 16.16
N ILE A 163 7.11 -3.95 16.25
CA ILE A 163 5.73 -4.14 15.79
C ILE A 163 4.83 -4.34 17.02
N ASP A 164 4.15 -3.29 17.45
CA ASP A 164 3.21 -3.32 18.59
C ASP A 164 1.87 -2.72 18.14
N THR A 165 1.13 -3.51 17.38
CA THR A 165 -0.14 -3.08 16.77
C THR A 165 -1.35 -3.42 17.65
N GLY A 166 -1.16 -4.25 18.68
CA GLY A 166 -2.24 -4.79 19.53
C GLY A 166 -3.06 -5.89 18.85
N ILE A 167 -2.66 -6.36 17.68
CA ILE A 167 -3.25 -7.49 16.97
C ILE A 167 -2.35 -8.71 17.18
N GLU A 168 -2.86 -9.74 17.87
CA GLU A 168 -2.06 -10.91 18.27
C GLU A 168 -1.39 -11.63 17.09
N GLU A 169 -1.99 -11.60 15.90
CA GLU A 169 -1.47 -12.24 14.70
C GLU A 169 -0.23 -11.50 14.16
N LEU A 170 -0.24 -10.18 14.23
CA LEU A 170 0.88 -9.33 13.80
C LEU A 170 2.00 -9.30 14.83
N ASP A 171 1.65 -9.18 16.10
CA ASP A 171 2.62 -9.11 17.18
C ASP A 171 3.35 -10.45 17.44
N LYS A 172 2.86 -11.56 16.86
CA LYS A 172 3.56 -12.87 16.88
C LYS A 172 4.75 -12.90 15.94
N ILE A 173 4.71 -12.21 14.83
CA ILE A 173 5.79 -12.20 13.82
C ILE A 173 7.08 -11.69 14.46
N GLU A 174 7.01 -10.59 15.22
CA GLU A 174 8.15 -10.07 15.98
C GLU A 174 8.75 -11.11 16.93
N ARG A 175 7.90 -11.94 17.56
CA ARG A 175 8.35 -12.94 18.54
C ARG A 175 8.95 -14.18 17.90
N GLU A 176 8.53 -14.57 16.74
CA GLU A 176 9.01 -15.77 16.05
C GLU A 176 10.34 -15.52 15.35
N GLU A 177 10.60 -14.32 14.86
CA GLU A 177 11.85 -13.97 14.18
C GLU A 177 12.95 -13.44 15.12
N SER A 178 12.63 -13.11 16.37
CA SER A 178 13.62 -12.69 17.38
C SER A 178 14.35 -13.86 18.06
N TYR A 179 14.18 -15.11 17.58
CA TYR A 179 14.85 -16.33 18.03
C TYR A 179 15.77 -16.88 16.94
#